data_d226d513d19b700d9794d79da1e82f8a
#
_entry.id   d226d513d19b700d9794d79da1e82f8a
#
_cell.length_a   1.000
_cell.length_b   1.000
_cell.length_c   1.000
_cell.angle_alpha   90.00
_cell.angle_beta   90.00
_cell.angle_gamma   90.00
#
_symmetry.space_group_name_H-M   'P 1'
#
loop_
_entity.id
_entity.type
_entity.pdbx_description
1 polymer ?
#
loop_
_entity_poly.entity_id
_entity_poly.type
_entity_poly.pdbx_seq_one_letter_code
_entity_poly.pdbx_strand_id
1 'polypeptide(L)'
;MRRRVPQGVECAAGARVGRRVVLAAERGGRIVLGPAAVVGDRCELRAAPGAVIVVEGALDERCRLVAQASITIEAGARLGPECLVVDADPAFDDPERPVREQGLRVAPVRIAAGALLGPRVAVLRGVTVGAGATVLAHSVCTRDVPAGAEVAGPSSHLPGGRPGPPV
;
A
#
# COMPACT_ATOMS: atom_id res chain seq x y z
N MET A 1 1.48 30.24 0.89
CA MET A 1 2.26 29.67 2.01
C MET A 1 2.80 28.31 1.56
N ARG A 2 4.09 28.19 1.25
CA ARG A 2 4.70 26.90 0.84
C ARG A 2 4.75 26.01 2.08
N ARG A 3 4.03 24.89 2.07
CA ARG A 3 4.16 23.89 3.14
C ARG A 3 5.62 23.41 3.18
N ARG A 4 6.25 23.48 4.35
CA ARG A 4 7.58 22.95 4.57
C ARG A 4 7.51 21.43 4.36
N VAL A 5 8.19 20.93 3.34
CA VAL A 5 8.26 19.49 3.08
C VAL A 5 9.08 18.85 4.21
N PRO A 6 8.58 17.81 4.89
CA PRO A 6 9.33 17.13 5.94
C PRO A 6 10.63 16.52 5.41
N GLN A 7 11.59 16.29 6.29
CA GLN A 7 12.84 15.62 5.94
C GLN A 7 12.53 14.20 5.40
N GLY A 8 13.22 13.79 4.33
CA GLY A 8 13.01 12.50 3.68
C GLY A 8 11.79 12.43 2.76
N VAL A 9 11.07 13.54 2.56
CA VAL A 9 9.93 13.61 1.65
C VAL A 9 10.33 14.43 0.42
N GLU A 10 10.11 13.85 -0.75
CA GLU A 10 10.34 14.47 -2.06
C GLU A 10 9.01 14.58 -2.80
N CYS A 11 8.65 15.79 -3.23
CA CYS A 11 7.44 16.03 -4.00
C CYS A 11 7.82 16.64 -5.35
N ALA A 12 7.53 15.94 -6.43
CA ALA A 12 7.74 16.46 -7.78
C ALA A 12 6.79 17.62 -8.07
N ALA A 13 7.20 18.49 -8.99
CA ALA A 13 6.33 19.52 -9.52
C ALA A 13 5.14 18.84 -10.23
N GLY A 14 3.92 19.14 -9.80
CA GLY A 14 2.71 18.47 -10.29
C GLY A 14 2.06 17.51 -9.29
N ALA A 15 2.80 17.00 -8.31
CA ALA A 15 2.22 16.22 -7.23
C ALA A 15 1.17 17.04 -6.46
N ARG A 16 0.03 16.43 -6.19
CA ARG A 16 -1.07 17.06 -5.45
C ARG A 16 -1.26 16.36 -4.12
N VAL A 17 -1.21 17.12 -3.03
CA VAL A 17 -1.38 16.61 -1.67
C VAL A 17 -2.55 17.33 -1.00
N GLY A 18 -3.51 16.55 -0.55
CA GLY A 18 -4.73 17.00 0.10
C GLY A 18 -4.52 17.60 1.49
N ARG A 19 -5.60 17.78 2.22
CA ARG A 19 -5.60 18.38 3.55
C ARG A 19 -5.33 17.31 4.62
N ARG A 20 -4.68 17.73 5.72
CA ARG A 20 -4.42 16.86 6.88
C ARG A 20 -3.70 15.54 6.52
N VAL A 21 -2.89 15.56 5.47
CA VAL A 21 -2.05 14.45 5.09
C VAL A 21 -0.84 14.39 6.02
N VAL A 22 -0.53 13.19 6.50
CA VAL A 22 0.67 12.90 7.28
C VAL A 22 1.69 12.22 6.39
N LEU A 23 2.85 12.85 6.20
CA LEU A 23 4.01 12.29 5.51
C LEU A 23 5.14 12.19 6.53
N ALA A 24 5.46 10.99 6.98
CA ALA A 24 6.47 10.74 8.00
C ALA A 24 7.52 9.77 7.46
N ALA A 25 8.72 10.28 7.19
CA ALA A 25 9.88 9.48 6.86
C ALA A 25 10.84 9.50 8.07
N GLU A 26 11.06 8.33 8.65
CA GLU A 26 11.97 8.18 9.77
C GLU A 26 13.43 8.10 9.28
N ARG A 27 14.41 8.04 10.17
CA ARG A 27 15.87 8.09 9.87
C ARG A 27 16.26 7.35 8.58
N GLY A 28 16.57 8.10 7.52
CA GLY A 28 16.94 7.54 6.21
C GLY A 28 15.79 6.93 5.44
N GLY A 29 14.57 6.95 5.97
CA GLY A 29 13.35 6.62 5.22
C GLY A 29 13.04 7.70 4.18
N ARG A 30 12.35 7.32 3.11
CA ARG A 30 12.03 8.22 2.00
C ARG A 30 10.58 8.05 1.56
N ILE A 31 9.94 9.17 1.25
CA ILE A 31 8.64 9.23 0.59
C ILE A 31 8.80 10.07 -0.67
N VAL A 32 8.57 9.48 -1.82
CA VAL A 32 8.71 10.13 -3.13
C VAL A 32 7.34 10.21 -3.79
N LEU A 33 6.88 11.42 -4.03
CA LEU A 33 5.65 11.70 -4.76
C LEU A 33 6.01 12.16 -6.16
N GLY A 34 5.72 11.34 -7.16
CA GLY A 34 5.98 11.62 -8.56
C GLY A 34 5.08 12.73 -9.14
N PRO A 35 5.32 13.17 -10.36
CA PRO A 35 4.63 14.32 -10.95
C PRO A 35 3.14 14.11 -11.18
N ALA A 36 2.69 12.86 -11.31
CA ALA A 36 1.28 12.52 -11.45
C ALA A 36 0.62 12.09 -10.11
N ALA A 37 1.39 12.07 -9.02
CA ALA A 37 0.89 11.63 -7.74
C ALA A 37 -0.26 12.51 -7.23
N VAL A 38 -1.32 11.85 -6.77
CA VAL A 38 -2.43 12.50 -6.07
C VAL A 38 -2.62 11.81 -4.73
N VAL A 39 -2.46 12.55 -3.66
CA VAL A 39 -2.68 12.06 -2.29
C VAL A 39 -3.89 12.78 -1.72
N GLY A 40 -4.97 12.04 -1.52
CA GLY A 40 -6.24 12.55 -1.01
C GLY A 40 -6.17 13.06 0.43
N ASP A 41 -7.28 13.59 0.90
CA ASP A 41 -7.37 14.16 2.25
C ASP A 41 -7.16 13.09 3.34
N ARG A 42 -6.50 13.46 4.44
CA ARG A 42 -6.30 12.61 5.62
C ARG A 42 -5.56 11.29 5.35
N CYS A 43 -4.83 11.19 4.23
CA CYS A 43 -3.94 10.07 4.02
C CYS A 43 -2.75 10.10 4.98
N GLU A 44 -2.24 8.91 5.28
CA GLU A 44 -1.08 8.73 6.13
C GLU A 44 -0.05 7.83 5.43
N LEU A 45 1.12 8.39 5.16
CA LEU A 45 2.25 7.67 4.57
C LEU A 45 3.39 7.68 5.59
N ARG A 46 3.80 6.50 6.03
CA ARG A 46 4.91 6.35 6.99
C ARG A 46 5.97 5.42 6.42
N ALA A 47 7.17 5.91 6.28
CA ALA A 47 8.35 5.11 5.93
C ALA A 47 9.25 4.97 7.16
N ALA A 48 9.44 3.74 7.61
CA ALA A 48 10.35 3.39 8.70
C ALA A 48 11.82 3.68 8.32
N PRO A 49 12.77 3.57 9.25
CA PRO A 49 14.17 3.79 8.95
C PRO A 49 14.66 2.98 7.75
N GLY A 50 15.15 3.67 6.72
CA GLY A 50 15.63 3.06 5.47
C GLY A 50 14.55 2.58 4.50
N ALA A 51 13.28 2.63 4.88
CA ALA A 51 12.17 2.23 4.00
C ALA A 51 11.85 3.30 2.95
N VAL A 52 11.23 2.88 1.84
CA VAL A 52 10.88 3.78 0.74
C VAL A 52 9.42 3.62 0.35
N ILE A 53 8.71 4.73 0.25
CA ILE A 53 7.38 4.79 -0.38
C ILE A 53 7.48 5.63 -1.65
N VAL A 54 7.08 5.06 -2.78
CA VAL A 54 6.98 5.78 -4.05
C VAL A 54 5.53 5.81 -4.49
N VAL A 55 5.01 6.99 -4.77
CA VAL A 55 3.64 7.18 -5.27
C VAL A 55 3.70 7.97 -6.56
N GLU A 56 3.26 7.34 -7.64
CA GLU A 56 3.05 7.95 -8.95
C GLU A 56 1.57 7.90 -9.39
N GLY A 57 0.76 7.13 -8.66
CA GLY A 57 -0.67 7.00 -8.85
C GLY A 57 -1.50 7.91 -7.95
N ALA A 58 -2.77 7.54 -7.75
CA ALA A 58 -3.72 8.29 -6.95
C ALA A 58 -4.17 7.51 -5.72
N LEU A 59 -4.16 8.17 -4.59
CA LEU A 59 -4.72 7.71 -3.32
C LEU A 59 -5.93 8.58 -3.01
N ASP A 60 -7.10 7.97 -2.84
CA ASP A 60 -8.29 8.68 -2.36
C ASP A 60 -8.15 8.97 -0.84
N GLU A 61 -9.17 9.51 -0.23
CA GLU A 61 -9.09 9.94 1.17
C GLU A 61 -8.82 8.80 2.17
N ARG A 62 -8.14 9.12 3.26
CA ARG A 62 -7.87 8.23 4.40
C ARG A 62 -7.12 6.93 4.06
N CYS A 63 -6.40 6.90 2.95
CA CYS A 63 -5.49 5.79 2.68
C CYS A 63 -4.31 5.81 3.66
N ARG A 64 -3.86 4.61 4.04
CA ARG A 64 -2.69 4.42 4.89
C ARG A 64 -1.67 3.52 4.21
N LEU A 65 -0.46 4.03 4.05
CA LEU A 65 0.69 3.29 3.56
C LEU A 65 1.75 3.26 4.67
N VAL A 66 2.12 2.06 5.12
CA VAL A 66 3.14 1.89 6.17
C VAL A 66 4.21 0.95 5.67
N ALA A 67 5.38 1.50 5.40
CA ALA A 67 6.52 0.78 4.84
C ALA A 67 7.62 0.51 5.88
N GLN A 68 8.08 -0.74 5.91
CA GLN A 68 9.28 -1.19 6.62
C GLN A 68 10.43 -1.52 5.64
N ALA A 69 10.11 -1.81 4.38
CA ALA A 69 11.06 -1.96 3.27
C ALA A 69 10.67 -1.06 2.11
N SER A 70 9.65 -1.43 1.33
CA SER A 70 9.20 -0.56 0.25
C SER A 70 7.75 -0.80 -0.17
N ILE A 71 7.06 0.29 -0.50
CA ILE A 71 5.74 0.30 -1.13
C ILE A 71 5.84 1.16 -2.38
N THR A 72 5.42 0.62 -3.53
CA THR A 72 5.39 1.34 -4.80
C THR A 72 3.99 1.36 -5.38
N ILE A 73 3.47 2.55 -5.65
CA ILE A 73 2.20 2.79 -6.35
C ILE A 73 2.54 3.41 -7.69
N GLU A 74 2.39 2.64 -8.77
CA GLU A 74 2.79 3.06 -10.11
C GLU A 74 1.78 4.02 -10.76
N ALA A 75 2.21 4.63 -11.86
CA ALA A 75 1.43 5.59 -12.61
C ALA A 75 0.09 5.00 -13.07
N GLY A 76 -0.98 5.78 -12.95
CA GLY A 76 -2.32 5.35 -13.33
C GLY A 76 -3.00 4.40 -12.34
N ALA A 77 -2.28 3.85 -11.36
CA ALA A 77 -2.89 3.08 -10.29
C ALA A 77 -3.76 3.99 -9.40
N ARG A 78 -4.89 3.47 -8.95
CA ARG A 78 -5.82 4.23 -8.07
C ARG A 78 -6.26 3.37 -6.90
N LEU A 79 -6.09 3.93 -5.71
CA LEU A 79 -6.59 3.35 -4.47
C LEU A 79 -7.81 4.13 -4.02
N GLY A 80 -8.93 3.44 -3.88
CA GLY A 80 -10.16 4.00 -3.33
C GLY A 80 -9.99 4.42 -1.85
N PRO A 81 -11.00 5.06 -1.27
CA PRO A 81 -10.91 5.58 0.09
C PRO A 81 -10.67 4.48 1.13
N GLU A 82 -9.96 4.83 2.18
CA GLU A 82 -9.69 3.97 3.34
C GLU A 82 -8.90 2.69 3.00
N CYS A 83 -8.15 2.66 1.90
CA CYS A 83 -7.25 1.54 1.60
C CYS A 83 -6.07 1.50 2.57
N LEU A 84 -5.64 0.28 2.89
CA LEU A 84 -4.47 -0.01 3.71
C LEU A 84 -3.43 -0.78 2.90
N VAL A 85 -2.20 -0.30 2.87
CA VAL A 85 -1.07 -1.01 2.25
C VAL A 85 0.04 -1.13 3.27
N VAL A 86 0.45 -2.37 3.57
CA VAL A 86 1.51 -2.67 4.53
C VAL A 86 2.46 -3.72 3.96
N ASP A 87 3.74 -3.52 4.15
CA ASP A 87 4.78 -4.44 3.69
C ASP A 87 5.42 -5.26 4.80
N ALA A 88 4.81 -5.27 5.98
CA ALA A 88 5.30 -6.00 7.13
C ALA A 88 4.16 -6.59 7.97
N ASP A 89 4.42 -7.78 8.52
CA ASP A 89 3.59 -8.43 9.53
C ASP A 89 4.45 -8.83 10.73
N PRO A 90 3.89 -8.92 11.94
CA PRO A 90 4.58 -9.54 13.06
C PRO A 90 4.96 -10.99 12.74
N ALA A 91 6.16 -11.39 13.13
CA ALA A 91 6.54 -12.80 13.12
C ALA A 91 5.90 -13.51 14.32
N PHE A 92 5.43 -14.74 14.10
CA PHE A 92 4.77 -15.57 15.13
C PHE A 92 5.10 -17.06 14.97
N ASP A 93 6.33 -17.35 14.51
CA ASP A 93 6.75 -18.72 14.20
C ASP A 93 7.09 -19.54 15.43
N ASP A 94 7.47 -18.88 16.52
CA ASP A 94 7.90 -19.49 17.75
C ASP A 94 6.79 -19.40 18.81
N PRO A 95 6.10 -20.51 19.14
CA PRO A 95 5.01 -20.48 20.11
C PRO A 95 5.49 -20.21 21.56
N GLU A 96 6.79 -20.42 21.82
CA GLU A 96 7.37 -20.20 23.15
C GLU A 96 7.78 -18.74 23.41
N ARG A 97 7.76 -17.90 22.38
CA ARG A 97 8.15 -16.49 22.47
C ARG A 97 6.97 -15.55 22.23
N PRO A 98 6.84 -14.48 23.01
CA PRO A 98 5.85 -13.44 22.74
C PRO A 98 6.03 -12.86 21.33
N VAL A 99 4.92 -12.67 20.58
CA VAL A 99 4.95 -12.17 19.19
C VAL A 99 5.72 -10.86 19.08
N ARG A 100 5.59 -9.96 20.06
CA ARG A 100 6.31 -8.67 20.07
C ARG A 100 7.85 -8.80 20.09
N GLU A 101 8.37 -9.96 20.46
CA GLU A 101 9.81 -10.23 20.57
C GLU A 101 10.37 -10.99 19.36
N GLN A 102 9.50 -11.44 18.47
CA GLN A 102 9.90 -12.20 17.27
C GLN A 102 10.23 -11.31 16.07
N GLY A 103 9.99 -9.98 16.17
CA GLY A 103 10.27 -9.04 15.11
C GLY A 103 9.20 -9.00 14.02
N LEU A 104 9.58 -8.54 12.84
CA LEU A 104 8.69 -8.37 11.69
C LEU A 104 9.15 -9.24 10.51
N ARG A 105 8.21 -9.81 9.81
CA ARG A 105 8.41 -10.33 8.46
C ARG A 105 8.13 -9.19 7.49
N VAL A 106 9.08 -8.90 6.63
CA VAL A 106 9.01 -7.77 5.70
C VAL A 106 9.16 -8.26 4.27
N ALA A 107 8.30 -7.79 3.38
CA ALA A 107 8.43 -8.04 1.94
C ALA A 107 7.77 -6.89 1.15
N PRO A 108 8.44 -6.37 0.11
CA PRO A 108 7.95 -5.24 -0.69
C PRO A 108 6.55 -5.44 -1.23
N VAL A 109 5.79 -4.35 -1.33
CA VAL A 109 4.46 -4.31 -1.96
C VAL A 109 4.51 -3.43 -3.20
N ARG A 110 3.90 -3.91 -4.28
CA ARG A 110 3.80 -3.18 -5.54
C ARG A 110 2.38 -3.15 -6.05
N ILE A 111 1.87 -1.98 -6.33
CA ILE A 111 0.62 -1.76 -7.04
C ILE A 111 0.99 -1.26 -8.42
N ALA A 112 0.85 -2.13 -9.42
CA ALA A 112 1.33 -1.87 -10.77
C ALA A 112 0.45 -0.87 -11.54
N ALA A 113 0.95 -0.39 -12.66
CA ALA A 113 0.33 0.64 -13.46
C ALA A 113 -1.12 0.34 -13.82
N GLY A 114 -1.99 1.33 -13.64
CA GLY A 114 -3.41 1.23 -14.00
C GLY A 114 -4.25 0.29 -13.12
N ALA A 115 -3.69 -0.29 -12.07
CA ALA A 115 -4.47 -1.12 -11.14
C ALA A 115 -5.50 -0.27 -10.38
N LEU A 116 -6.69 -0.84 -10.16
CA LEU A 116 -7.81 -0.18 -9.49
C LEU A 116 -8.18 -0.94 -8.22
N LEU A 117 -8.05 -0.29 -7.08
CA LEU A 117 -8.46 -0.83 -5.79
C LEU A 117 -9.70 -0.09 -5.30
N GLY A 118 -10.76 -0.84 -5.02
CA GLY A 118 -11.99 -0.31 -4.45
C GLY A 118 -11.80 0.19 -3.02
N PRO A 119 -12.85 0.79 -2.43
CA PRO A 119 -12.81 1.26 -1.04
C PRO A 119 -12.44 0.16 -0.04
N ARG A 120 -11.66 0.51 0.98
CA ARG A 120 -11.29 -0.37 2.10
C ARG A 120 -10.61 -1.67 1.70
N VAL A 121 -9.86 -1.65 0.60
CA VAL A 121 -9.00 -2.76 0.23
C VAL A 121 -7.75 -2.74 1.12
N ALA A 122 -7.37 -3.91 1.62
CA ALA A 122 -6.10 -4.11 2.30
C ALA A 122 -5.14 -4.90 1.42
N VAL A 123 -3.92 -4.40 1.24
CA VAL A 123 -2.83 -5.11 0.54
C VAL A 123 -1.73 -5.40 1.54
N LEU A 124 -1.42 -6.67 1.71
CA LEU A 124 -0.48 -7.15 2.71
C LEU A 124 0.92 -7.36 2.11
N ARG A 125 1.90 -7.59 2.99
CA ARG A 125 3.31 -7.73 2.63
C ARG A 125 3.55 -8.72 1.48
N GLY A 126 4.48 -8.39 0.62
CA GLY A 126 4.94 -9.22 -0.48
C GLY A 126 3.98 -9.31 -1.67
N VAL A 127 2.83 -8.65 -1.61
CA VAL A 127 1.83 -8.71 -2.68
C VAL A 127 2.17 -7.75 -3.81
N THR A 128 2.08 -8.27 -5.03
CA THR A 128 2.03 -7.48 -6.26
C THR A 128 0.64 -7.49 -6.83
N VAL A 129 0.01 -6.32 -6.93
CA VAL A 129 -1.22 -6.15 -7.71
C VAL A 129 -0.82 -5.81 -9.13
N GLY A 130 -1.11 -6.70 -10.07
CA GLY A 130 -0.70 -6.61 -11.46
C GLY A 130 -1.31 -5.43 -12.22
N ALA A 131 -0.66 -5.05 -13.32
CA ALA A 131 -1.10 -3.92 -14.14
C ALA A 131 -2.54 -4.09 -14.63
N GLY A 132 -3.36 -3.04 -14.50
CA GLY A 132 -4.75 -3.04 -14.90
C GLY A 132 -5.66 -3.99 -14.12
N ALA A 133 -5.18 -4.63 -13.05
CA ALA A 133 -6.02 -5.46 -12.20
C ALA A 133 -7.05 -4.63 -11.43
N THR A 134 -8.18 -5.22 -11.14
CA THR A 134 -9.26 -4.61 -10.36
C THR A 134 -9.47 -5.40 -9.07
N VAL A 135 -9.37 -4.74 -7.93
CA VAL A 135 -9.65 -5.31 -6.62
C VAL A 135 -10.92 -4.68 -6.07
N LEU A 136 -11.96 -5.49 -5.87
CA LEU A 136 -13.26 -4.97 -5.43
C LEU A 136 -13.20 -4.53 -3.95
N ALA A 137 -14.15 -3.67 -3.58
CA ALA A 137 -14.25 -3.10 -2.24
C ALA A 137 -14.20 -4.15 -1.12
N HIS A 138 -13.61 -3.79 0.01
CA HIS A 138 -13.49 -4.64 1.20
C HIS A 138 -12.69 -5.94 1.01
N SER A 139 -11.91 -6.05 -0.05
CA SER A 139 -11.04 -7.21 -0.29
C SER A 139 -9.74 -7.12 0.49
N VAL A 140 -9.17 -8.27 0.80
CA VAL A 140 -7.85 -8.39 1.42
C VAL A 140 -6.94 -9.17 0.48
N CYS A 141 -5.91 -8.51 -0.06
CA CYS A 141 -4.92 -9.14 -0.92
C CYS A 141 -3.78 -9.72 -0.07
N THR A 142 -3.77 -11.05 0.05
CA THR A 142 -2.73 -11.82 0.75
C THR A 142 -1.78 -12.54 -0.22
N ARG A 143 -2.07 -12.50 -1.51
CA ARG A 143 -1.33 -13.09 -2.62
C ARG A 143 -1.34 -12.15 -3.81
N ASP A 144 -0.42 -12.37 -4.73
CA ASP A 144 -0.35 -11.61 -5.97
C ASP A 144 -1.65 -11.67 -6.75
N VAL A 145 -2.03 -10.54 -7.32
CA VAL A 145 -3.18 -10.40 -8.23
C VAL A 145 -2.62 -10.30 -9.63
N PRO A 146 -2.96 -11.22 -10.54
CA PRO A 146 -2.47 -11.16 -11.92
C PRO A 146 -2.91 -9.90 -12.65
N ALA A 147 -2.11 -9.48 -13.63
CA ALA A 147 -2.45 -8.33 -14.48
C ALA A 147 -3.81 -8.54 -15.16
N GLY A 148 -4.64 -7.50 -15.16
CA GLY A 148 -5.97 -7.51 -15.75
C GLY A 148 -7.01 -8.37 -15.03
N ALA A 149 -6.64 -9.04 -13.93
CA ALA A 149 -7.60 -9.84 -13.17
C ALA A 149 -8.55 -8.98 -12.34
N GLU A 150 -9.76 -9.49 -12.12
CA GLU A 150 -10.68 -8.94 -11.15
C GLU A 150 -10.78 -9.89 -9.95
N VAL A 151 -10.60 -9.36 -8.75
CA VAL A 151 -10.63 -10.15 -7.51
C VAL A 151 -11.54 -9.53 -6.47
N ALA A 152 -12.16 -10.37 -5.65
CA ALA A 152 -13.08 -9.98 -4.61
C ALA A 152 -12.96 -10.86 -3.37
N GLY A 153 -13.22 -10.28 -2.21
CA GLY A 153 -13.39 -10.99 -0.94
C GLY A 153 -12.15 -11.10 -0.07
N PRO A 154 -12.28 -11.74 1.09
CA PRO A 154 -11.19 -11.93 2.03
C PRO A 154 -10.25 -13.03 1.52
N SER A 155 -9.13 -12.73 1.00
CA SER A 155 -8.10 -13.56 0.38
C SER A 155 -8.02 -13.49 -1.15
N SER A 156 -8.50 -12.40 -1.75
CA SER A 156 -8.39 -12.17 -3.22
C SER A 156 -8.60 -13.46 -4.03
N HIS A 157 -9.74 -14.11 -3.85
CA HIS A 157 -10.11 -15.24 -4.67
C HIS A 157 -10.32 -14.78 -6.12
N LEU A 158 -9.62 -15.41 -7.04
CA LEU A 158 -9.90 -15.23 -8.46
C LEU A 158 -11.31 -15.79 -8.75
N PRO A 159 -12.20 -15.04 -9.44
CA PRO A 159 -13.44 -15.60 -9.94
C PRO A 159 -13.09 -16.76 -10.89
N GLY A 160 -13.52 -17.97 -10.55
CA GLY A 160 -13.24 -19.19 -11.31
C GLY A 160 -12.36 -20.23 -10.60
N GLY A 161 -11.80 -19.92 -9.43
CA GLY A 161 -11.18 -20.93 -8.56
C GLY A 161 -12.29 -21.74 -7.86
N ARG A 162 -12.25 -23.08 -7.98
CA ARG A 162 -13.13 -23.97 -7.23
C ARG A 162 -13.11 -23.60 -5.74
N PRO A 163 -14.28 -23.48 -5.07
CA PRO A 163 -14.31 -23.36 -3.63
C PRO A 163 -13.56 -24.56 -3.02
N GLY A 164 -12.62 -24.29 -2.15
CA GLY A 164 -12.03 -25.35 -1.34
C GLY A 164 -13.09 -26.04 -0.51
N PRO A 165 -12.86 -27.30 -0.08
CA PRO A 165 -13.85 -28.03 0.73
C PRO A 165 -14.16 -27.23 2.01
N PRO A 166 -15.42 -27.28 2.46
CA PRO A 166 -15.80 -26.63 3.71
C PRO A 166 -15.00 -27.25 4.87
N VAL A 167 -14.47 -26.38 5.72
CA VAL A 167 -13.88 -26.77 7.01
C VAL A 167 -14.97 -27.12 7.99
#